data_fd5a6e8523f0657440f671c2deed81d6
#
_entry.id   fd5a6e8523f0657440f671c2deed81d6
#
_cell.length_a   1.000
_cell.length_b   1.000
_cell.length_c   1.000
_cell.angle_alpha   90.00
_cell.angle_beta   90.00
_cell.angle_gamma   90.00
#
_symmetry.space_group_name_H-M   'P 1'
#
loop_
_entity.id
_entity.type
_entity.pdbx_description
1 polymer ?
#
loop_
_entity_poly.entity_id
_entity_poly.type
_entity_poly.pdbx_seq_one_letter_code
_entity_poly.pdbx_strand_id
1 'polypeptide(L)'
;MSGHGAAQPMTSEKSGPLSGTAAVPGDKSISHRALIFGAMAVGETRITGLLEGQDVLDTAKAMQAFGAEVVQHGPGAWTVNGVGVGGFQEPGDVIDCGNSGTGVRLIMGAMATTPITATFTGDASLRKR
;
A
#
# COMPACT_ATOMS: atom_id res chain seq x y z
N MET A 1 10.66 5.67 13.01
CA MET A 1 9.89 6.73 13.70
C MET A 1 8.91 7.32 12.71
N SER A 2 7.67 6.91 12.76
CA SER A 2 6.59 7.57 12.02
C SER A 2 6.24 8.85 12.75
N GLY A 3 6.89 9.96 12.36
CA GLY A 3 6.51 11.26 12.81
C GLY A 3 5.11 11.58 12.31
N HIS A 4 4.10 11.41 13.14
CA HIS A 4 2.85 12.12 12.92
C HIS A 4 3.22 13.60 13.08
N GLY A 5 3.26 14.33 11.96
CA GLY A 5 3.49 15.77 11.98
C GLY A 5 2.53 16.42 12.98
N ALA A 6 2.97 17.47 13.66
CA ALA A 6 2.13 18.23 14.58
C ALA A 6 0.81 18.58 13.87
N ALA A 7 -0.31 18.47 14.60
CA ALA A 7 -1.61 18.81 14.06
C ALA A 7 -1.58 20.24 13.50
N GLN A 8 -1.92 20.41 12.23
CA GLN A 8 -1.99 21.71 11.58
C GLN A 8 -3.42 22.24 11.73
N PRO A 9 -3.62 23.43 12.31
CA PRO A 9 -4.95 24.01 12.38
C PRO A 9 -5.45 24.33 10.97
N MET A 10 -6.70 23.98 10.69
CA MET A 10 -7.40 24.35 9.46
C MET A 10 -8.60 25.23 9.80
N THR A 11 -8.76 26.30 9.04
CA THR A 11 -9.92 27.19 9.16
C THR A 11 -10.71 27.12 7.87
N SER A 12 -12.02 26.93 7.96
CA SER A 12 -12.93 27.06 6.83
C SER A 12 -13.80 28.29 6.99
N GLU A 13 -14.01 29.01 5.93
CA GLU A 13 -14.83 30.22 5.89
C GLU A 13 -15.94 30.06 4.85
N LYS A 14 -17.03 30.82 5.05
CA LYS A 14 -18.12 30.87 4.06
C LYS A 14 -17.55 31.46 2.75
N SER A 15 -17.72 30.74 1.66
CA SER A 15 -17.36 31.22 0.32
C SER A 15 -18.59 31.38 -0.56
N GLY A 16 -18.45 32.09 -1.68
CA GLY A 16 -19.41 32.10 -2.77
C GLY A 16 -19.44 30.76 -3.53
N PRO A 17 -20.21 30.68 -4.65
CA PRO A 17 -20.21 29.48 -5.49
C PRO A 17 -18.79 29.15 -5.97
N LEU A 18 -18.42 27.88 -5.83
CA LEU A 18 -17.14 27.38 -6.31
C LEU A 18 -17.21 27.03 -7.80
N SER A 19 -16.16 27.34 -8.56
CA SER A 19 -16.01 26.98 -9.96
C SER A 19 -14.58 26.55 -10.24
N GLY A 20 -14.38 25.69 -11.22
CA GLY A 20 -13.07 25.18 -11.60
C GLY A 20 -13.00 23.66 -11.58
N THR A 21 -11.79 23.14 -11.78
CA THR A 21 -11.50 21.69 -11.78
C THR A 21 -10.53 21.38 -10.65
N ALA A 22 -10.85 20.37 -9.87
CA ALA A 22 -9.95 19.83 -8.85
C ALA A 22 -9.48 18.43 -9.25
N ALA A 23 -8.16 18.20 -9.25
CA ALA A 23 -7.61 16.87 -9.35
C ALA A 23 -7.55 16.25 -7.95
N VAL A 24 -8.11 15.07 -7.79
CA VAL A 24 -8.07 14.33 -6.53
C VAL A 24 -6.94 13.29 -6.57
N PRO A 25 -6.29 12.98 -5.44
CA PRO A 25 -5.33 11.89 -5.36
C PRO A 25 -6.02 10.54 -5.60
N GLY A 26 -5.24 9.50 -5.90
CA GLY A 26 -5.72 8.14 -6.02
C GLY A 26 -6.40 7.64 -4.74
N ASP A 27 -7.34 6.71 -4.89
CA ASP A 27 -8.02 6.08 -3.75
C ASP A 27 -7.05 5.12 -3.02
N LYS A 28 -7.03 5.19 -1.69
CA LYS A 28 -6.14 4.39 -0.86
C LYS A 28 -6.43 2.89 -1.00
N SER A 29 -7.68 2.51 -0.93
CA SER A 29 -8.10 1.10 -0.99
C SER A 29 -7.86 0.48 -2.36
N ILE A 30 -8.07 1.23 -3.43
CA ILE A 30 -7.74 0.80 -4.78
C ILE A 30 -6.23 0.66 -4.94
N SER A 31 -5.45 1.59 -4.41
CA SER A 31 -3.99 1.56 -4.48
C SER A 31 -3.39 0.33 -3.77
N HIS A 32 -3.86 -0.02 -2.57
CA HIS A 32 -3.47 -1.27 -1.92
C HIS A 32 -3.75 -2.49 -2.81
N ARG A 33 -4.97 -2.57 -3.37
CA ARG A 33 -5.37 -3.69 -4.20
C ARG A 33 -4.61 -3.77 -5.51
N ALA A 34 -4.30 -2.64 -6.12
CA ALA A 34 -3.50 -2.60 -7.36
C ALA A 34 -2.12 -3.24 -7.16
N LEU A 35 -1.46 -2.94 -6.05
CA LEU A 35 -0.17 -3.55 -5.70
C LEU A 35 -0.32 -5.05 -5.38
N ILE A 36 -1.30 -5.42 -4.56
CA ILE A 36 -1.49 -6.80 -4.13
C ILE A 36 -1.90 -7.70 -5.32
N PHE A 37 -2.89 -7.29 -6.11
CA PHE A 37 -3.31 -8.06 -7.27
C PHE A 37 -2.25 -8.07 -8.36
N GLY A 38 -1.51 -6.97 -8.54
CA GLY A 38 -0.34 -6.95 -9.41
C GLY A 38 0.69 -7.98 -9.00
N ALA A 39 0.97 -8.13 -7.70
CA ALA A 39 1.90 -9.13 -7.19
C ALA A 39 1.37 -10.58 -7.34
N MET A 40 0.07 -10.77 -7.24
CA MET A 40 -0.58 -12.09 -7.43
C MET A 40 -0.84 -12.44 -8.89
N ALA A 41 -0.72 -11.50 -9.81
CA ALA A 41 -0.83 -11.75 -11.24
C ALA A 41 0.45 -12.41 -11.80
N VAL A 42 0.38 -12.91 -13.02
CA VAL A 42 1.55 -13.31 -13.80
C VAL A 42 1.84 -12.22 -14.83
N GLY A 43 3.08 -11.73 -14.86
CA GLY A 43 3.50 -10.68 -15.77
C GLY A 43 3.42 -9.28 -15.18
N GLU A 44 3.51 -8.28 -16.04
CA GLU A 44 3.59 -6.86 -15.65
C GLU A 44 2.21 -6.23 -15.49
N THR A 45 1.99 -5.58 -14.35
CA THR A 45 0.86 -4.70 -14.10
C THR A 45 1.36 -3.25 -14.04
N ARG A 46 0.81 -2.38 -14.87
CA ARG A 46 1.11 -0.94 -14.86
C ARG A 46 0.05 -0.19 -14.07
N ILE A 47 0.50 0.67 -13.18
CA ILE A 47 -0.37 1.45 -12.29
C ILE A 47 -0.08 2.92 -12.51
N THR A 48 -1.14 3.72 -12.70
CA THR A 48 -1.05 5.18 -12.78
C THR A 48 -1.97 5.81 -11.73
N GLY A 49 -1.55 6.91 -11.14
CA GLY A 49 -2.31 7.60 -10.10
C GLY A 49 -2.34 6.85 -8.77
N LEU A 50 -1.33 5.99 -8.48
CA LEU A 50 -1.22 5.33 -7.19
C LEU A 50 -1.14 6.38 -6.07
N LEU A 51 -1.94 6.23 -5.02
CA LEU A 51 -1.80 7.04 -3.82
C LEU A 51 -0.49 6.65 -3.10
N GLU A 52 0.44 7.59 -3.02
CA GLU A 52 1.74 7.38 -2.37
C GLU A 52 1.73 7.76 -0.88
N GLY A 53 0.62 7.45 -0.20
CA GLY A 53 0.56 7.52 1.26
C GLY A 53 1.36 6.41 1.91
N GLN A 54 1.87 6.63 3.13
CA GLN A 54 2.75 5.69 3.83
C GLN A 54 2.17 4.27 3.89
N ASP A 55 0.88 4.13 4.18
CA ASP A 55 0.19 2.83 4.22
C ASP A 55 0.35 2.04 2.90
N VAL A 56 0.25 2.72 1.76
CA VAL A 56 0.37 2.10 0.43
C VAL A 56 1.82 1.77 0.10
N LEU A 57 2.75 2.66 0.48
CA LEU A 57 4.19 2.41 0.32
C LEU A 57 4.65 1.21 1.15
N ASP A 58 4.12 1.03 2.35
CA ASP A 58 4.41 -0.15 3.18
C ASP A 58 3.85 -1.42 2.54
N THR A 59 2.70 -1.34 1.85
CA THR A 59 2.19 -2.46 1.04
C THR A 59 3.10 -2.77 -0.15
N ALA A 60 3.64 -1.77 -0.84
CA ALA A 60 4.60 -1.99 -1.92
C ALA A 60 5.84 -2.75 -1.43
N LYS A 61 6.40 -2.34 -0.28
CA LYS A 61 7.53 -3.03 0.36
C LYS A 61 7.18 -4.48 0.75
N ALA A 62 5.97 -4.70 1.27
CA ALA A 62 5.52 -6.04 1.61
C ALA A 62 5.45 -6.94 0.36
N MET A 63 4.95 -6.43 -0.77
CA MET A 63 4.92 -7.19 -2.03
C MET A 63 6.33 -7.52 -2.53
N GLN A 64 7.29 -6.59 -2.38
CA GLN A 64 8.71 -6.87 -2.66
C GLN A 64 9.26 -7.96 -1.75
N ALA A 65 8.95 -7.94 -0.46
CA ALA A 65 9.38 -8.96 0.49
C ALA A 65 8.81 -10.36 0.15
N PHE A 66 7.63 -10.42 -0.46
CA PHE A 66 7.04 -11.65 -0.98
C PHE A 66 7.55 -12.06 -2.36
N GLY A 67 8.51 -11.34 -2.94
CA GLY A 67 9.20 -11.71 -4.16
C GLY A 67 8.67 -11.05 -5.44
N ALA A 68 7.66 -10.20 -5.38
CA ALA A 68 7.25 -9.41 -6.54
C ALA A 68 8.25 -8.27 -6.82
N GLU A 69 8.50 -7.98 -8.08
CA GLU A 69 9.27 -6.80 -8.46
C GLU A 69 8.34 -5.60 -8.53
N VAL A 70 8.53 -4.62 -7.65
CA VAL A 70 7.72 -3.40 -7.57
C VAL A 70 8.61 -2.20 -7.81
N VAL A 71 8.35 -1.45 -8.86
CA VAL A 71 9.20 -0.34 -9.31
C VAL A 71 8.38 0.94 -9.46
N GLN A 72 8.87 2.01 -8.85
CA GLN A 72 8.36 3.37 -9.04
C GLN A 72 9.10 4.04 -10.20
N HIS A 73 8.38 4.58 -11.17
CA HIS A 73 8.92 5.30 -12.33
C HIS A 73 8.82 6.81 -12.20
N GLY A 74 7.97 7.27 -11.29
CA GLY A 74 7.70 8.69 -11.03
C GLY A 74 6.47 8.84 -10.14
N PRO A 75 6.03 10.05 -9.82
CA PRO A 75 4.88 10.27 -8.95
C PRO A 75 3.64 9.54 -9.45
N GLY A 76 3.11 8.64 -8.64
CA GLY A 76 1.94 7.82 -8.94
C GLY A 76 2.10 6.81 -10.08
N ALA A 77 3.28 6.66 -10.68
CA ALA A 77 3.53 5.75 -11.80
C ALA A 77 4.39 4.56 -11.34
N TRP A 78 3.81 3.37 -11.36
CA TRP A 78 4.42 2.15 -10.83
C TRP A 78 4.22 0.96 -11.77
N THR A 79 5.14 0.01 -11.70
CA THR A 79 4.96 -1.33 -12.26
C THR A 79 5.13 -2.39 -11.20
N VAL A 80 4.37 -3.46 -11.34
CA VAL A 80 4.48 -4.67 -10.51
C VAL A 80 4.62 -5.86 -11.44
N ASN A 81 5.74 -6.58 -11.38
CA ASN A 81 5.90 -7.88 -12.00
C ASN A 81 5.56 -8.94 -10.95
N GLY A 82 4.41 -9.56 -11.14
CA GLY A 82 3.84 -10.47 -10.17
C GLY A 82 4.39 -11.88 -10.28
N VAL A 83 4.24 -12.61 -9.19
CA VAL A 83 4.74 -14.00 -9.05
C VAL A 83 3.64 -15.05 -9.19
N GLY A 84 2.39 -14.61 -9.40
CA GLY A 84 1.23 -15.48 -9.52
C GLY A 84 0.62 -15.89 -8.17
N VAL A 85 -0.59 -16.42 -8.23
CA VAL A 85 -1.28 -16.98 -7.05
C VAL A 85 -0.52 -18.21 -6.57
N GLY A 86 -0.19 -18.25 -5.28
CA GLY A 86 0.64 -19.32 -4.71
C GLY A 86 2.14 -19.16 -4.97
N GLY A 87 2.57 -18.08 -5.63
CA GLY A 87 3.97 -17.82 -5.95
C GLY A 87 4.71 -16.94 -4.96
N PHE A 88 4.08 -16.48 -3.88
CA PHE A 88 4.75 -15.69 -2.86
C PHE A 88 5.89 -16.46 -2.21
N GLN A 89 7.00 -15.79 -2.00
CA GLN A 89 8.15 -16.33 -1.28
C GLN A 89 8.03 -15.99 0.21
N GLU A 90 8.60 -16.85 1.06
CA GLU A 90 8.71 -16.55 2.48
C GLU A 90 9.62 -15.33 2.67
N PRO A 91 9.14 -14.28 3.36
CA PRO A 91 9.94 -13.07 3.55
C PRO A 91 11.12 -13.34 4.49
N GLY A 92 12.28 -12.76 4.17
CA GLY A 92 13.49 -12.91 4.98
C GLY A 92 13.50 -12.11 6.28
N ASP A 93 12.51 -11.24 6.50
CA ASP A 93 12.41 -10.38 7.68
C ASP A 93 10.94 -10.09 8.02
N VAL A 94 10.72 -9.47 9.17
CA VAL A 94 9.41 -9.03 9.64
C VAL A 94 8.83 -7.98 8.70
N ILE A 95 7.57 -8.14 8.31
CA ILE A 95 6.85 -7.18 7.49
C ILE A 95 6.24 -6.10 8.39
N ASP A 96 6.76 -4.90 8.30
CA ASP A 96 6.21 -3.74 9.01
C ASP A 96 5.10 -3.08 8.17
N CYS A 97 3.88 -3.11 8.70
CA CYS A 97 2.71 -2.50 8.08
C CYS A 97 2.39 -1.10 8.63
N GLY A 98 3.28 -0.51 9.41
CA GLY A 98 3.10 0.82 9.98
C GLY A 98 1.79 0.96 10.77
N ASN A 99 0.92 1.88 10.36
CA ASN A 99 -0.42 2.06 10.94
C ASN A 99 -1.52 1.40 10.09
N SER A 100 -1.19 0.69 9.02
CA SER A 100 -2.14 0.22 8.04
C SER A 100 -2.93 -1.01 8.47
N GLY A 101 -4.04 -0.82 9.15
CA GLY A 101 -4.98 -1.91 9.47
C GLY A 101 -5.62 -2.54 8.24
N THR A 102 -5.81 -1.78 7.18
CA THR A 102 -6.28 -2.29 5.88
C THR A 102 -5.19 -3.11 5.21
N GLY A 103 -3.97 -2.56 5.10
CA GLY A 103 -2.85 -3.22 4.45
C GLY A 103 -2.55 -4.58 5.06
N VAL A 104 -2.36 -4.66 6.39
CA VAL A 104 -2.02 -5.93 7.05
C VAL A 104 -3.07 -7.01 6.79
N ARG A 105 -4.37 -6.69 6.87
CA ARG A 105 -5.43 -7.68 6.66
C ARG A 105 -5.53 -8.16 5.22
N LEU A 106 -5.40 -7.26 4.26
CA LEU A 106 -5.40 -7.62 2.84
C LEU A 106 -4.18 -8.48 2.49
N ILE A 107 -3.01 -8.12 2.99
CA ILE A 107 -1.75 -8.86 2.76
C ILE A 107 -1.84 -10.27 3.39
N MET A 108 -2.33 -10.39 4.62
CA MET A 108 -2.53 -11.68 5.26
C MET A 108 -3.50 -12.57 4.46
N GLY A 109 -4.59 -11.98 3.93
CA GLY A 109 -5.50 -12.71 3.04
C GLY A 109 -4.84 -13.18 1.75
N ALA A 110 -4.04 -12.32 1.13
CA ALA A 110 -3.33 -12.65 -0.11
C ALA A 110 -2.28 -13.74 0.09
N MET A 111 -1.47 -13.66 1.17
CA MET A 111 -0.44 -14.66 1.45
C MET A 111 -1.02 -16.03 1.83
N ALA A 112 -2.24 -16.08 2.35
CA ALA A 112 -2.89 -17.34 2.74
C ALA A 112 -3.11 -18.31 1.57
N THR A 113 -2.91 -17.86 0.33
CA THR A 113 -2.91 -18.70 -0.87
C THR A 113 -1.62 -19.50 -1.06
N THR A 114 -0.61 -19.28 -0.23
CA THR A 114 0.73 -19.88 -0.36
C THR A 114 1.15 -20.50 0.98
N PRO A 115 1.75 -21.70 0.99
CA PRO A 115 2.17 -22.37 2.24
C PRO A 115 3.51 -21.80 2.75
N ILE A 116 3.51 -20.55 3.17
CA ILE A 116 4.66 -19.81 3.71
C ILE A 116 4.34 -19.26 5.09
N THR A 117 5.37 -18.92 5.84
CA THR A 117 5.27 -18.23 7.13
C THR A 117 5.73 -16.79 6.99
N ALA A 118 4.98 -15.85 7.56
CA ALA A 118 5.39 -14.46 7.64
C ALA A 118 5.04 -13.87 9.01
N THR A 119 5.92 -13.04 9.53
CA THR A 119 5.69 -12.29 10.77
C THR A 119 5.37 -10.84 10.41
N PHE A 120 4.29 -10.32 10.97
CA PHE A 120 3.85 -8.94 10.75
C PHE A 120 4.00 -8.12 12.03
N THR A 121 4.35 -6.87 11.86
CA THR A 121 4.36 -5.86 12.91
C THR A 121 3.76 -4.55 12.42
N GLY A 122 3.74 -3.57 13.28
CA GLY A 122 3.32 -2.21 12.98
C GLY A 122 3.52 -1.31 14.18
N ASP A 123 3.01 -0.10 14.10
CA ASP A 123 3.10 0.87 15.17
C ASP A 123 2.31 0.46 16.44
N ALA A 124 2.44 1.25 17.50
CA ALA A 124 1.78 0.98 18.77
C ALA A 124 0.24 0.89 18.65
N SER A 125 -0.35 1.60 17.69
CA SER A 125 -1.79 1.56 17.40
C SER A 125 -2.18 0.25 16.71
N LEU A 126 -1.46 -0.14 15.66
CA LEU A 126 -1.75 -1.35 14.90
C LEU A 126 -1.60 -2.60 15.78
N ARG A 127 -0.56 -2.66 16.61
CA ARG A 127 -0.29 -3.78 17.52
C ARG A 127 -1.35 -3.99 18.61
N LYS A 128 -2.24 -3.03 18.80
CA LYS A 128 -3.35 -3.12 19.77
C LYS A 128 -4.69 -3.53 19.13
N ARG A 129 -4.72 -3.73 17.84
CA ARG A 129 -5.96 -4.01 17.08
C ARG A 129 -6.22 -5.51 16.92
#